data_65532e493be0330da469a02340bb26b3
#
_entry.id   65532e493be0330da469a02340bb26b3
#
_cell.length_a   1.000
_cell.length_b   1.000
_cell.length_c   1.000
_cell.angle_alpha   90.00
_cell.angle_beta   90.00
_cell.angle_gamma   90.00
#
_symmetry.space_group_name_H-M   'P 1'
#
loop_
_entity.id
_entity.type
_entity.pdbx_description
1 polymer ?
#
loop_
_entity_poly.entity_id
_entity_poly.type
_entity_poly.pdbx_seq_one_letter_code
_entity_poly.pdbx_strand_id
1 'polypeptide(L)'
;MATLTLQDWTARAAAIAPEGQAFIAGDFAPAAEGKTYVNINPATGAVLNQVADCSSSDVDRAVSTARKAFDSGVWAHQSPSDRKRVLLRLADLMERDRETLALLESLDMGKPIAVSCDYEMPMLIDFVRWFAEATDKLYDEIAPTGAGTLALIRREPVGVVAAVVPWNFPLDMAIWKCIP
;
A
#
# COMPACT_ATOMS: atom_id res chain seq x y z
N MET A 1 25.50 4.02 -1.18
CA MET A 1 25.53 2.61 -0.74
C MET A 1 26.35 1.80 -1.72
N ALA A 2 27.04 0.72 -1.29
CA ALA A 2 27.69 -0.20 -2.23
C ALA A 2 26.61 -0.91 -3.05
N THR A 3 26.81 -1.03 -4.36
CA THR A 3 25.88 -1.74 -5.23
C THR A 3 25.92 -3.22 -4.90
N LEU A 4 24.77 -3.81 -4.56
CA LEU A 4 24.66 -5.24 -4.29
C LEU A 4 24.93 -6.05 -5.56
N THR A 5 25.71 -7.11 -5.41
CA THR A 5 26.00 -8.06 -6.49
C THR A 5 24.85 -9.04 -6.70
N LEU A 6 24.85 -9.78 -7.82
CA LEU A 6 23.91 -10.87 -8.05
C LEU A 6 23.99 -11.92 -6.93
N GLN A 7 25.17 -12.20 -6.41
CA GLN A 7 25.36 -13.14 -5.30
C GLN A 7 24.68 -12.66 -4.02
N ASP A 8 24.78 -11.36 -3.72
CA ASP A 8 24.13 -10.76 -2.55
C ASP A 8 22.60 -10.85 -2.66
N TRP A 9 22.06 -10.52 -3.83
CA TRP A 9 20.62 -10.64 -4.10
C TRP A 9 20.13 -12.08 -4.00
N THR A 10 20.88 -13.05 -4.53
CA THR A 10 20.55 -14.47 -4.45
C THR A 10 20.55 -14.96 -3.00
N ALA A 11 21.54 -14.56 -2.21
CA ALA A 11 21.61 -14.91 -0.79
C ALA A 11 20.44 -14.32 0.01
N ARG A 12 20.06 -13.08 -0.26
CA ARG A 12 18.89 -12.42 0.37
C ARG A 12 17.58 -13.10 -0.04
N ALA A 13 17.44 -13.46 -1.33
CA ALA A 13 16.26 -14.17 -1.82
C ALA A 13 16.08 -15.54 -1.15
N ALA A 14 17.17 -16.24 -0.87
CA ALA A 14 17.13 -17.51 -0.15
C ALA A 14 16.80 -17.37 1.34
N ALA A 15 17.03 -16.20 1.93
CA ALA A 15 16.81 -15.93 3.35
C ALA A 15 15.46 -15.27 3.64
N ILE A 16 14.81 -14.67 2.64
CA ILE A 16 13.54 -13.96 2.85
C ILE A 16 12.38 -14.95 2.97
N ALA A 17 11.49 -14.69 3.92
CA ALA A 17 10.23 -15.43 4.07
C ALA A 17 9.07 -14.46 3.83
N PRO A 18 8.47 -14.46 2.62
CA PRO A 18 7.35 -13.59 2.32
C PRO A 18 6.14 -13.91 3.23
N GLU A 19 5.49 -12.87 3.74
CA GLU A 19 4.26 -13.04 4.52
C GLU A 19 3.14 -13.52 3.60
N GLY A 20 2.39 -14.52 4.05
CA GLY A 20 1.28 -15.09 3.29
C GLY A 20 -0.06 -14.99 3.99
N GLN A 21 -0.14 -14.42 5.18
CA GLN A 21 -1.39 -14.26 5.91
C GLN A 21 -2.16 -13.01 5.49
N ALA A 22 -3.46 -13.01 5.73
CA ALA A 22 -4.28 -11.81 5.55
C ALA A 22 -3.96 -10.78 6.64
N PHE A 23 -3.86 -9.50 6.25
CA PHE A 23 -3.70 -8.41 7.20
C PHE A 23 -5.05 -7.72 7.45
N ILE A 24 -5.65 -7.93 8.60
CA ILE A 24 -6.97 -7.41 8.97
C ILE A 24 -6.94 -6.86 10.39
N ALA A 25 -7.46 -5.66 10.60
CA ALA A 25 -7.52 -5.01 11.91
C ALA A 25 -6.16 -4.71 12.56
N GLY A 26 -5.09 -4.64 11.78
CA GLY A 26 -3.74 -4.38 12.27
C GLY A 26 -2.91 -5.62 12.55
N ASP A 27 -3.48 -6.82 12.35
CA ASP A 27 -2.82 -8.10 12.64
C ASP A 27 -2.79 -9.02 11.41
N PHE A 28 -1.74 -9.84 11.32
CA PHE A 28 -1.68 -10.94 10.37
C PHE A 28 -2.44 -12.15 10.93
N ALA A 29 -3.27 -12.76 10.09
CA ALA A 29 -4.09 -13.92 10.46
C ALA A 29 -4.29 -14.86 9.24
N PRO A 30 -4.41 -16.18 9.47
CA PRO A 30 -4.81 -17.10 8.40
C PRO A 30 -6.23 -16.80 7.93
N ALA A 31 -6.57 -17.27 6.72
CA ALA A 31 -7.95 -17.27 6.26
C ALA A 31 -8.87 -18.00 7.24
N ALA A 32 -10.11 -17.53 7.41
CA ALA A 32 -11.07 -18.10 8.37
C ALA A 32 -11.31 -19.60 8.16
N GLU A 33 -11.28 -20.06 6.92
CA GLU A 33 -11.44 -21.47 6.57
C GLU A 33 -10.09 -22.26 6.56
N GLY A 34 -8.98 -21.59 6.88
CA GLY A 34 -7.64 -22.20 6.85
C GLY A 34 -7.13 -22.54 5.45
N LYS A 35 -7.81 -22.12 4.40
CA LYS A 35 -7.42 -22.36 3.01
C LYS A 35 -6.25 -21.48 2.59
N THR A 36 -5.39 -22.05 1.73
CA THR A 36 -4.26 -21.34 1.13
C THR A 36 -4.14 -21.68 -0.34
N TYR A 37 -3.48 -20.82 -1.10
CA TYR A 37 -2.99 -21.12 -2.43
C TYR A 37 -1.48 -20.93 -2.53
N VAL A 38 -0.86 -21.60 -3.48
CA VAL A 38 0.59 -21.55 -3.66
C VAL A 38 0.97 -20.31 -4.43
N ASN A 39 1.91 -19.54 -3.90
CA ASN A 39 2.57 -18.45 -4.61
C ASN A 39 3.86 -18.96 -5.24
N ILE A 40 4.04 -18.68 -6.53
CA ILE A 40 5.12 -19.24 -7.37
C ILE A 40 5.91 -18.09 -7.98
N ASN A 41 7.24 -18.15 -7.86
CA ASN A 41 8.14 -17.25 -8.58
C ASN A 41 8.01 -17.52 -10.10
N PRO A 42 7.54 -16.56 -10.90
CA PRO A 42 7.29 -16.78 -12.32
C PRO A 42 8.57 -16.93 -13.16
N ALA A 43 9.72 -16.47 -12.63
CA ALA A 43 10.99 -16.58 -13.32
C ALA A 43 11.63 -17.98 -13.18
N THR A 44 11.35 -18.68 -12.07
CA THR A 44 12.01 -19.96 -11.75
C THR A 44 11.06 -21.14 -11.63
N GLY A 45 9.76 -20.88 -11.42
CA GLY A 45 8.75 -21.89 -11.10
C GLY A 45 8.84 -22.42 -9.67
N ALA A 46 9.72 -21.85 -8.83
CA ALA A 46 9.87 -22.26 -7.44
C ALA A 46 8.72 -21.71 -6.60
N VAL A 47 8.30 -22.47 -5.59
CA VAL A 47 7.32 -22.04 -4.59
C VAL A 47 7.97 -20.98 -3.70
N LEU A 48 7.33 -19.81 -3.57
CA LEU A 48 7.73 -18.75 -2.66
C LEU A 48 7.14 -18.98 -1.26
N ASN A 49 5.82 -19.10 -1.17
CA ASN A 49 5.10 -19.34 0.07
C ASN A 49 3.68 -19.85 -0.19
N GLN A 50 2.92 -20.05 0.90
CA GLN A 50 1.48 -20.27 0.87
C GLN A 50 0.79 -18.97 1.27
N VAL A 51 -0.21 -18.54 0.51
CA VAL A 51 -0.97 -17.31 0.76
C VAL A 51 -2.39 -17.64 1.19
N ALA A 52 -2.92 -16.91 2.15
CA ALA A 52 -4.28 -17.09 2.65
C ALA A 52 -5.32 -16.93 1.53
N ASP A 53 -6.12 -17.97 1.30
CA ASP A 53 -7.27 -17.94 0.39
C ASP A 53 -8.50 -17.50 1.17
N CYS A 54 -8.69 -16.18 1.23
CA CYS A 54 -9.72 -15.54 2.02
C CYS A 54 -11.12 -15.77 1.45
N SER A 55 -12.04 -16.16 2.32
CA SER A 55 -13.47 -16.34 2.02
C SER A 55 -14.26 -15.03 2.18
N SER A 56 -15.56 -15.08 1.86
CA SER A 56 -16.46 -13.96 2.09
C SER A 56 -16.49 -13.50 3.55
N SER A 57 -16.35 -14.44 4.51
CA SER A 57 -16.31 -14.09 5.94
C SER A 57 -15.10 -13.26 6.33
N ASP A 58 -13.95 -13.48 5.69
CA ASP A 58 -12.75 -12.66 5.88
C ASP A 58 -12.93 -11.26 5.28
N VAL A 59 -13.55 -11.18 4.10
CA VAL A 59 -13.90 -9.90 3.46
C VAL A 59 -14.88 -9.12 4.34
N ASP A 60 -15.93 -9.75 4.86
CA ASP A 60 -16.91 -9.12 5.76
C ASP A 60 -16.23 -8.58 7.02
N ARG A 61 -15.29 -9.33 7.59
CA ARG A 61 -14.47 -8.89 8.74
C ARG A 61 -13.61 -7.68 8.38
N ALA A 62 -12.95 -7.70 7.23
CA ALA A 62 -12.12 -6.59 6.76
C ALA A 62 -12.94 -5.32 6.52
N VAL A 63 -14.09 -5.43 5.82
CA VAL A 63 -15.00 -4.31 5.56
C VAL A 63 -15.58 -3.76 6.85
N SER A 64 -16.04 -4.63 7.77
CA SER A 64 -16.55 -4.21 9.07
C SER A 64 -15.51 -3.46 9.90
N THR A 65 -14.25 -3.93 9.87
CA THR A 65 -13.14 -3.26 10.56
C THR A 65 -12.82 -1.89 9.94
N ALA A 66 -12.76 -1.84 8.61
CA ALA A 66 -12.55 -0.58 7.90
C ALA A 66 -13.69 0.41 8.16
N ARG A 67 -14.95 -0.05 8.21
CA ARG A 67 -16.12 0.76 8.56
C ARG A 67 -16.00 1.33 9.98
N LYS A 68 -15.63 0.50 10.96
CA LYS A 68 -15.42 0.96 12.33
C LYS A 68 -14.31 2.01 12.43
N ALA A 69 -13.20 1.81 11.71
CA ALA A 69 -12.10 2.78 11.65
C ALA A 69 -12.55 4.11 11.03
N PHE A 70 -13.34 4.07 9.94
CA PHE A 70 -13.91 5.27 9.33
C PHE A 70 -14.86 6.00 10.28
N ASP A 71 -15.82 5.30 10.87
CA ASP A 71 -16.86 5.88 11.74
C ASP A 71 -16.25 6.46 13.03
N SER A 72 -15.13 5.90 13.52
CA SER A 72 -14.40 6.43 14.67
C SER A 72 -13.67 7.74 14.37
N GLY A 73 -13.47 8.09 13.10
CA GLY A 73 -12.74 9.28 12.69
C GLY A 73 -11.24 9.24 12.92
N VAL A 74 -10.67 8.08 13.24
CA VAL A 74 -9.24 7.91 13.57
C VAL A 74 -8.31 8.47 12.49
N TRP A 75 -8.75 8.48 11.23
CA TRP A 75 -8.05 9.08 10.11
C TRP A 75 -8.73 10.36 9.62
N ALA A 76 -10.05 10.31 9.39
CA ALA A 76 -10.81 11.40 8.77
C ALA A 76 -10.81 12.69 9.63
N HIS A 77 -10.76 12.56 10.97
CA HIS A 77 -10.74 13.70 11.89
C HIS A 77 -9.32 14.19 12.25
N GLN A 78 -8.28 13.55 11.71
CA GLN A 78 -6.91 14.04 11.87
C GLN A 78 -6.72 15.37 11.12
N SER A 79 -5.88 16.24 11.68
CA SER A 79 -5.48 17.46 10.97
C SER A 79 -4.69 17.10 9.70
N PRO A 80 -4.70 17.95 8.65
CA PRO A 80 -3.86 17.74 7.48
C PRO A 80 -2.39 17.52 7.83
N SER A 81 -1.86 18.24 8.83
CA SER A 81 -0.48 18.08 9.27
C SER A 81 -0.19 16.74 9.94
N ASP A 82 -1.18 16.16 10.63
CA ASP A 82 -1.03 14.85 11.25
C ASP A 82 -1.04 13.74 10.20
N ARG A 83 -1.96 13.79 9.23
CA ARG A 83 -1.98 12.87 8.08
C ARG A 83 -0.70 12.95 7.27
N LYS A 84 -0.21 14.18 6.98
CA LYS A 84 1.07 14.40 6.32
C LYS A 84 2.22 13.69 7.05
N ARG A 85 2.31 13.82 8.38
CA ARG A 85 3.36 13.16 9.16
C ARG A 85 3.33 11.64 9.05
N VAL A 86 2.13 11.05 9.03
CA VAL A 86 1.98 9.59 8.85
C VAL A 86 2.47 9.16 7.47
N LEU A 87 2.10 9.87 6.41
CA LEU A 87 2.54 9.56 5.05
C LEU A 87 4.05 9.76 4.86
N LEU A 88 4.63 10.83 5.40
CA LEU A 88 6.09 11.01 5.39
C LEU A 88 6.80 9.90 6.15
N ARG A 89 6.24 9.47 7.30
CA ARG A 89 6.79 8.32 8.02
C ARG A 89 6.72 7.03 7.22
N LEU A 90 5.65 6.81 6.46
CA LEU A 90 5.56 5.68 5.53
C LEU A 90 6.66 5.75 4.47
N ALA A 91 6.87 6.90 3.85
CA ALA A 91 7.93 7.09 2.86
C ALA A 91 9.33 6.78 3.45
N ASP A 92 9.60 7.20 4.68
CA ASP A 92 10.87 6.91 5.37
C ASP A 92 11.04 5.42 5.66
N LEU A 93 9.96 4.72 6.01
CA LEU A 93 9.97 3.26 6.19
C LEU A 93 10.20 2.52 4.88
N MET A 94 9.57 2.97 3.80
CA MET A 94 9.81 2.42 2.46
C MET A 94 11.26 2.63 2.02
N GLU A 95 11.84 3.80 2.28
CA GLU A 95 13.26 4.06 1.99
C GLU A 95 14.19 3.15 2.80
N ARG A 96 13.89 2.96 4.09
CA ARG A 96 14.65 2.06 4.97
C ARG A 96 14.62 0.63 4.45
N ASP A 97 13.45 0.15 4.01
CA ASP A 97 13.23 -1.23 3.62
C ASP A 97 13.25 -1.42 2.08
N ARG A 98 13.74 -0.43 1.34
CA ARG A 98 13.71 -0.36 -0.13
C ARG A 98 14.22 -1.63 -0.80
N GLU A 99 15.35 -2.16 -0.37
CA GLU A 99 15.95 -3.36 -0.96
C GLU A 99 15.10 -4.60 -0.71
N THR A 100 14.48 -4.71 0.46
CA THR A 100 13.59 -5.80 0.82
C THR A 100 12.29 -5.74 0.00
N LEU A 101 11.68 -4.57 -0.11
CA LEU A 101 10.46 -4.36 -0.91
C LEU A 101 10.73 -4.64 -2.39
N ALA A 102 11.84 -4.14 -2.94
CA ALA A 102 12.24 -4.40 -4.31
C ALA A 102 12.48 -5.90 -4.58
N LEU A 103 13.06 -6.61 -3.62
CA LEU A 103 13.31 -8.03 -3.74
C LEU A 103 12.00 -8.83 -3.73
N LEU A 104 11.07 -8.51 -2.84
CA LEU A 104 9.75 -9.14 -2.79
C LEU A 104 8.98 -8.93 -4.11
N GLU A 105 8.96 -7.72 -4.63
CA GLU A 105 8.37 -7.37 -5.93
C GLU A 105 8.99 -8.18 -7.08
N SER A 106 10.33 -8.28 -7.08
CA SER A 106 11.07 -9.06 -8.09
C SER A 106 10.76 -10.56 -8.02
N LEU A 107 10.64 -11.12 -6.83
CA LEU A 107 10.34 -12.54 -6.63
C LEU A 107 8.91 -12.89 -7.00
N ASP A 108 7.96 -12.03 -6.64
CA ASP A 108 6.52 -12.27 -6.81
C ASP A 108 6.06 -12.07 -8.25
N MET A 109 6.59 -11.07 -8.95
CA MET A 109 6.13 -10.65 -10.29
C MET A 109 7.13 -10.99 -11.40
N GLY A 110 8.37 -11.34 -11.06
CA GLY A 110 9.40 -11.76 -12.02
C GLY A 110 10.12 -10.61 -12.72
N LYS A 111 10.00 -9.36 -12.25
CA LYS A 111 10.72 -8.23 -12.85
C LYS A 111 12.20 -8.23 -12.45
N PRO A 112 13.10 -7.67 -13.27
CA PRO A 112 14.51 -7.54 -12.92
C PRO A 112 14.69 -6.70 -11.66
N ILE A 113 15.51 -7.17 -10.71
CA ILE A 113 15.75 -6.51 -9.44
C ILE A 113 16.25 -5.07 -9.60
N ALA A 114 17.06 -4.79 -10.61
CA ALA A 114 17.55 -3.44 -10.89
C ALA A 114 16.39 -2.48 -11.25
N VAL A 115 15.38 -2.94 -11.98
CA VAL A 115 14.19 -2.13 -12.29
C VAL A 115 13.42 -1.81 -11.03
N SER A 116 13.17 -2.82 -10.20
CA SER A 116 12.43 -2.66 -8.95
C SER A 116 13.19 -1.76 -7.96
N CYS A 117 14.48 -2.05 -7.73
CA CYS A 117 15.27 -1.37 -6.71
C CYS A 117 15.72 0.04 -7.12
N ASP A 118 16.19 0.22 -8.37
CA ASP A 118 16.87 1.44 -8.77
C ASP A 118 15.94 2.46 -9.44
N TYR A 119 14.78 2.00 -9.92
CA TYR A 119 13.82 2.85 -10.62
C TYR A 119 12.47 2.93 -9.88
N GLU A 120 11.78 1.80 -9.67
CA GLU A 120 10.42 1.82 -9.14
C GLU A 120 10.35 2.26 -7.68
N MET A 121 11.18 1.68 -6.81
CA MET A 121 11.15 2.05 -5.38
C MET A 121 11.40 3.54 -5.14
N PRO A 122 12.43 4.19 -5.73
CA PRO A 122 12.59 5.65 -5.61
C PRO A 122 11.37 6.42 -6.10
N MET A 123 10.81 6.04 -7.25
CA MET A 123 9.62 6.69 -7.82
C MET A 123 8.41 6.57 -6.87
N LEU A 124 8.17 5.40 -6.27
CA LEU A 124 7.06 5.19 -5.34
C LEU A 124 7.25 5.96 -4.04
N ILE A 125 8.46 6.01 -3.50
CA ILE A 125 8.77 6.77 -2.29
C ILE A 125 8.53 8.26 -2.54
N ASP A 126 8.96 8.78 -3.68
CA ASP A 126 8.72 10.17 -4.06
C ASP A 126 7.23 10.44 -4.29
N PHE A 127 6.48 9.49 -4.84
CA PHE A 127 5.03 9.59 -4.99
C PHE A 127 4.34 9.71 -3.61
N VAL A 128 4.71 8.88 -2.64
CA VAL A 128 4.17 8.98 -1.27
C VAL A 128 4.49 10.34 -0.65
N ARG A 129 5.74 10.82 -0.79
CA ARG A 129 6.16 12.14 -0.31
C ARG A 129 5.36 13.26 -0.97
N TRP A 130 5.14 13.17 -2.28
CA TRP A 130 4.36 14.17 -3.01
C TRP A 130 2.94 14.28 -2.49
N PHE A 131 2.24 13.15 -2.31
CA PHE A 131 0.88 13.15 -1.75
C PHE A 131 0.85 13.58 -0.28
N ALA A 132 1.86 13.24 0.50
CA ALA A 132 2.01 13.77 1.85
C ALA A 132 2.07 15.31 1.85
N GLU A 133 2.86 15.90 0.94
CA GLU A 133 2.95 17.34 0.78
C GLU A 133 1.67 17.97 0.20
N ALA A 134 0.89 17.24 -0.58
CA ALA A 134 -0.38 17.71 -1.13
C ALA A 134 -1.51 17.76 -0.09
N THR A 135 -1.40 17.03 1.02
CA THR A 135 -2.46 16.87 2.03
C THR A 135 -3.01 18.20 2.57
N ASP A 136 -2.16 19.21 2.74
CA ASP A 136 -2.52 20.54 3.24
C ASP A 136 -2.73 21.57 2.12
N LYS A 137 -2.79 21.16 0.86
CA LYS A 137 -2.90 22.03 -0.32
C LYS A 137 -4.19 21.82 -1.13
N LEU A 138 -5.04 20.90 -0.72
CA LEU A 138 -6.35 20.70 -1.30
C LEU A 138 -7.37 21.55 -0.54
N TYR A 139 -7.80 22.65 -1.16
CA TYR A 139 -8.76 23.57 -0.56
C TYR A 139 -10.20 23.21 -0.97
N ASP A 140 -11.13 23.51 -0.08
CA ASP A 140 -12.54 23.63 -0.42
C ASP A 140 -12.74 24.86 -1.31
N GLU A 141 -13.90 24.96 -1.97
CA GLU A 141 -14.15 25.99 -2.97
C GLU A 141 -15.36 26.84 -2.60
N ILE A 142 -15.38 28.08 -3.09
CA ILE A 142 -16.55 28.95 -3.04
C ILE A 142 -17.16 28.98 -4.44
N ALA A 143 -18.43 28.55 -4.55
CA ALA A 143 -19.13 28.58 -5.82
C ALA A 143 -19.61 30.00 -6.15
N PRO A 144 -19.65 30.40 -7.44
CA PRO A 144 -20.18 31.69 -7.84
C PRO A 144 -21.69 31.76 -7.60
N THR A 145 -22.14 32.81 -6.92
CA THR A 145 -23.54 33.05 -6.58
C THR A 145 -23.90 34.49 -6.77
N GLY A 146 -25.21 34.81 -6.72
CA GLY A 146 -25.68 36.18 -6.71
C GLY A 146 -25.35 36.95 -5.43
N ALA A 147 -25.50 38.28 -5.45
CA ALA A 147 -25.24 39.14 -4.29
C ALA A 147 -26.08 38.69 -3.08
N GLY A 148 -25.45 38.63 -1.92
CA GLY A 148 -26.08 38.22 -0.65
C GLY A 148 -26.15 36.73 -0.38
N THR A 149 -25.59 35.89 -1.26
CA THR A 149 -25.53 34.40 -1.05
C THR A 149 -24.07 33.94 -1.05
N LEU A 150 -23.71 33.05 -0.10
CA LEU A 150 -22.46 32.33 -0.06
C LEU A 150 -22.71 30.84 -0.22
N ALA A 151 -22.11 30.20 -1.23
CA ALA A 151 -22.16 28.75 -1.40
C ALA A 151 -20.76 28.15 -1.31
N LEU A 152 -20.61 27.15 -0.44
CA LEU A 152 -19.34 26.45 -0.20
C LEU A 152 -19.41 25.06 -0.83
N ILE A 153 -18.37 24.67 -1.52
CA ILE A 153 -18.14 23.30 -1.98
C ILE A 153 -17.15 22.66 -1.02
N ARG A 154 -17.62 21.72 -0.25
CA ARG A 154 -16.82 21.00 0.74
C ARG A 154 -16.50 19.60 0.26
N ARG A 155 -15.23 19.19 0.37
CA ARG A 155 -14.81 17.82 0.09
C ARG A 155 -14.95 16.97 1.35
N GLU A 156 -15.65 15.84 1.20
CA GLU A 156 -15.85 14.89 2.30
C GLU A 156 -15.41 13.48 1.88
N PRO A 157 -14.88 12.67 2.81
CA PRO A 157 -14.45 11.31 2.49
C PRO A 157 -15.65 10.44 2.09
N VAL A 158 -15.47 9.62 1.06
CA VAL A 158 -16.51 8.72 0.52
C VAL A 158 -16.88 7.60 1.51
N GLY A 159 -15.92 7.16 2.31
CA GLY A 159 -16.08 6.04 3.23
C GLY A 159 -15.11 4.90 2.95
N VAL A 160 -15.56 3.66 3.13
CA VAL A 160 -14.76 2.48 2.84
C VAL A 160 -14.72 2.23 1.34
N VAL A 161 -13.52 2.02 0.82
CA VAL A 161 -13.25 1.79 -0.60
C VAL A 161 -12.53 0.46 -0.78
N ALA A 162 -12.93 -0.32 -1.78
CA ALA A 162 -12.19 -1.50 -2.21
C ALA A 162 -11.20 -1.12 -3.32
N ALA A 163 -9.91 -1.40 -3.10
CA ALA A 163 -8.88 -1.21 -4.10
C ALA A 163 -8.54 -2.55 -4.75
N VAL A 164 -8.91 -2.73 -6.02
CA VAL A 164 -8.53 -3.91 -6.81
C VAL A 164 -7.34 -3.53 -7.66
N VAL A 165 -6.24 -4.27 -7.51
CA VAL A 165 -4.97 -3.98 -8.18
C VAL A 165 -4.59 -5.11 -9.14
N PRO A 166 -3.93 -4.80 -10.28
CA PRO A 166 -3.42 -5.81 -11.20
C PRO A 166 -2.15 -6.45 -10.65
N TRP A 167 -1.83 -7.64 -11.15
CA TRP A 167 -0.68 -8.44 -10.75
C TRP A 167 0.67 -7.94 -11.30
N ASN A 168 0.66 -7.14 -12.37
CA ASN A 168 1.88 -6.76 -13.10
C ASN A 168 2.66 -5.57 -12.49
N PHE A 169 2.05 -4.83 -11.56
CA PHE A 169 2.67 -3.78 -10.74
C PHE A 169 2.04 -3.77 -9.35
N PRO A 170 2.19 -4.85 -8.56
CA PRO A 170 1.41 -5.04 -7.34
C PRO A 170 1.62 -3.92 -6.31
N LEU A 171 2.86 -3.58 -6.00
CA LEU A 171 3.15 -2.52 -5.02
C LEU A 171 2.80 -1.13 -5.56
N ASP A 172 3.13 -0.83 -6.82
CA ASP A 172 2.84 0.45 -7.46
C ASP A 172 1.35 0.74 -7.42
N MET A 173 0.54 -0.24 -7.84
CA MET A 173 -0.91 -0.07 -7.88
C MET A 173 -1.52 0.02 -6.49
N ALA A 174 -1.00 -0.70 -5.50
CA ALA A 174 -1.42 -0.55 -4.11
C ALA A 174 -1.15 0.86 -3.59
N ILE A 175 0.06 1.37 -3.80
CA ILE A 175 0.44 2.74 -3.44
C ILE A 175 -0.43 3.77 -4.17
N TRP A 176 -0.64 3.63 -5.48
CA TRP A 176 -1.44 4.57 -6.27
C TRP A 176 -2.93 4.58 -5.90
N LYS A 177 -3.45 3.54 -5.28
CA LYS A 177 -4.85 3.46 -4.83
C LYS A 177 -5.03 3.86 -3.37
N CYS A 178 -4.02 3.65 -2.53
CA CYS A 178 -4.16 3.83 -1.08
C CYS A 178 -3.62 5.18 -0.59
N ILE A 179 -2.69 5.81 -1.31
CA ILE A 179 -2.02 7.02 -0.82
C ILE A 179 -2.75 8.32 -1.19
N PRO A 180 -3.28 8.51 -2.43
CA PRO A 180 -4.06 9.72 -2.75
C PRO A 180 -5.35 9.79 -1.96
#